data_786c8dea414d0ad980c257f14fedf460
#
_entry.id   786c8dea414d0ad980c257f14fedf460
#
_cell.length_a   1.000
_cell.length_b   1.000
_cell.length_c   1.000
_cell.angle_alpha   90.00
_cell.angle_beta   90.00
_cell.angle_gamma   90.00
#
_symmetry.space_group_name_H-M   'P 1'
#
loop_
_entity.id
_entity.type
_entity.pdbx_description
1 polymer ?
#
loop_
_entity_poly.entity_id
_entity_poly.type
_entity_poly.pdbx_seq_one_letter_code
_entity_poly.pdbx_strand_id
1 'polypeptide(L)'
;MSDGAANLDRARAQNVRGFVVPATKLDDAPQAVALAKEHDDVWAAVGFHPHEAKDCDDAAFAEIERLAADDRVVAIGECGLDFHYNHSPRETQIAVLERHLELARRLRKPVIIHNRESTPEMLEILGRQPLPGILHSFTETRDVALQLVELGYYISFSGIVTFRTAESLREAARAVPHDRVLIETDTPFLAPVPFRGRDNEPAYVIKIAELLASLWEKSLDYVADATTANFERAFSVKLPR
;
A
#
# COMPACT_ATOMS: atom_id res chain seq x y z
N MET A 1 4.12 -11.15 19.17
CA MET A 1 4.56 -10.21 18.10
C MET A 1 5.68 -10.91 17.35
N SER A 2 5.49 -11.15 16.05
CA SER A 2 6.58 -11.66 15.21
C SER A 2 7.74 -10.68 15.31
N ASP A 3 8.95 -11.20 15.39
CA ASP A 3 10.19 -10.42 15.49
C ASP A 3 10.36 -9.53 14.22
N GLY A 4 9.91 -8.28 14.32
CA GLY A 4 9.87 -7.35 13.18
C GLY A 4 11.25 -7.14 12.55
N ALA A 5 12.29 -7.06 13.35
CA ALA A 5 13.67 -6.92 12.88
C ALA A 5 14.13 -8.16 12.09
N ALA A 6 13.87 -9.36 12.61
CA ALA A 6 14.22 -10.60 11.90
C ALA A 6 13.44 -10.76 10.59
N ASN A 7 12.19 -10.25 10.50
CA ASN A 7 11.44 -10.24 9.24
C ASN A 7 12.09 -9.33 8.19
N LEU A 8 12.57 -8.15 8.59
CA LEU A 8 13.30 -7.26 7.69
C LEU A 8 14.61 -7.89 7.21
N ASP A 9 15.37 -8.53 8.10
CA ASP A 9 16.63 -9.18 7.74
C ASP A 9 16.44 -10.34 6.76
N ARG A 10 15.38 -11.14 6.93
CA ARG A 10 15.05 -12.20 5.95
C ARG A 10 14.67 -11.61 4.59
N ALA A 11 13.96 -10.49 4.57
CA ALA A 11 13.61 -9.81 3.33
C ALA A 11 14.84 -9.20 2.64
N ARG A 12 15.73 -8.56 3.40
CA ARG A 12 17.02 -8.06 2.88
C ARG A 12 17.88 -9.16 2.27
N ALA A 13 17.87 -10.35 2.89
CA ALA A 13 18.54 -11.53 2.33
C ALA A 13 17.95 -12.02 1.00
N GLN A 14 16.71 -11.60 0.66
CA GLN A 14 16.06 -11.80 -0.63
C GLN A 14 16.18 -10.58 -1.56
N ASN A 15 17.11 -9.65 -1.28
CA ASN A 15 17.33 -8.41 -2.01
C ASN A 15 16.14 -7.43 -1.99
N VAL A 16 15.26 -7.50 -1.00
CA VAL A 16 14.28 -6.43 -0.77
C VAL A 16 15.00 -5.24 -0.19
N ARG A 17 14.90 -4.07 -0.86
CA ARG A 17 15.76 -2.92 -0.59
C ARG A 17 15.04 -1.76 0.09
N GLY A 18 13.72 -1.78 0.18
CA GLY A 18 12.96 -0.71 0.81
C GLY A 18 11.60 -1.19 1.30
N PHE A 19 11.15 -0.60 2.40
CA PHE A 19 9.91 -0.99 3.07
C PHE A 19 9.10 0.24 3.44
N VAL A 20 7.79 0.20 3.21
CA VAL A 20 6.84 1.12 3.82
C VAL A 20 5.98 0.34 4.79
N VAL A 21 5.90 0.83 6.02
CA VAL A 21 5.08 0.25 7.10
C VAL A 21 3.90 1.19 7.34
N PRO A 22 2.70 0.85 6.89
CA PRO A 22 1.52 1.65 7.14
C PRO A 22 0.99 1.40 8.55
N ALA A 23 0.61 2.47 9.24
CA ALA A 23 -0.23 2.39 10.41
C ALA A 23 -1.70 2.33 9.98
N THR A 24 -2.51 1.57 10.73
CA THR A 24 -3.95 1.41 10.47
C THR A 24 -4.81 2.17 11.46
N LYS A 25 -4.23 2.62 12.57
CA LYS A 25 -4.89 3.38 13.65
C LYS A 25 -3.86 4.20 14.42
N LEU A 26 -4.36 5.05 15.31
CA LEU A 26 -3.51 5.94 16.10
C LEU A 26 -2.47 5.20 16.93
N ASP A 27 -2.81 4.06 17.54
CA ASP A 27 -1.91 3.31 18.43
C ASP A 27 -0.69 2.71 17.67
N ASP A 28 -0.85 2.42 16.39
CA ASP A 28 0.18 1.82 15.55
C ASP A 28 1.14 2.88 14.98
N ALA A 29 0.66 4.11 14.80
CA ALA A 29 1.38 5.16 14.08
C ALA A 29 2.72 5.55 14.73
N PRO A 30 2.83 5.75 16.07
CA PRO A 30 4.13 6.00 16.70
C PRO A 30 5.12 4.84 16.53
N GLN A 31 4.62 3.60 16.51
CA GLN A 31 5.45 2.40 16.36
C GLN A 31 6.01 2.29 14.95
N ALA A 32 5.18 2.56 13.92
CA ALA A 32 5.62 2.60 12.53
C ALA A 32 6.69 3.67 12.30
N VAL A 33 6.51 4.86 12.87
CA VAL A 33 7.49 5.95 12.79
C VAL A 33 8.78 5.59 13.54
N ALA A 34 8.69 4.97 14.73
CA ALA A 34 9.88 4.54 15.48
C ALA A 34 10.68 3.51 14.67
N LEU A 35 10.03 2.48 14.11
CA LEU A 35 10.69 1.48 13.27
C LEU A 35 11.37 2.12 12.04
N ALA A 36 10.71 3.08 11.40
CA ALA A 36 11.28 3.81 10.27
C ALA A 36 12.50 4.65 10.65
N LYS A 37 12.61 5.10 11.90
CA LYS A 37 13.80 5.83 12.41
C LYS A 37 14.96 4.91 12.76
N GLU A 38 14.69 3.65 13.08
CA GLU A 38 15.71 2.67 13.44
C GLU A 38 16.43 2.09 12.21
N HIS A 39 15.80 2.19 11.01
CA HIS A 39 16.31 1.56 9.79
C HIS A 39 16.26 2.53 8.61
N ASP A 40 17.38 2.70 7.92
CA ASP A 40 17.50 3.65 6.79
C ASP A 40 16.68 3.24 5.56
N ASP A 41 16.38 1.97 5.41
CA ASP A 41 15.60 1.37 4.31
C ASP A 41 14.10 1.18 4.65
N VAL A 42 13.64 1.69 5.81
CA VAL A 42 12.24 1.61 6.24
C VAL A 42 11.64 3.01 6.33
N TRP A 43 10.45 3.18 5.80
CA TRP A 43 9.63 4.38 5.91
C TRP A 43 8.26 4.03 6.50
N ALA A 44 7.58 5.02 7.02
CA ALA A 44 6.23 4.87 7.58
C ALA A 44 5.18 5.56 6.70
N ALA A 45 3.96 5.08 6.79
CA ALA A 45 2.77 5.83 6.44
C ALA A 45 1.84 5.89 7.66
N VAL A 46 1.10 6.98 7.82
CA VAL A 46 0.21 7.18 8.96
C VAL A 46 -1.18 7.59 8.53
N GLY A 47 -2.18 6.96 9.13
CA GLY A 47 -3.59 7.19 8.81
C GLY A 47 -4.52 6.35 9.65
N PHE A 48 -5.81 6.40 9.29
CA PHE A 48 -6.85 5.54 9.85
C PHE A 48 -7.42 4.65 8.74
N HIS A 49 -7.25 3.35 8.90
CA HIS A 49 -7.90 2.35 8.08
C HIS A 49 -9.43 2.53 8.16
N PRO A 50 -10.20 2.28 7.09
CA PRO A 50 -11.66 2.44 7.11
C PRO A 50 -12.37 1.70 8.24
N HIS A 51 -11.84 0.60 8.74
CA HIS A 51 -12.38 -0.11 9.89
C HIS A 51 -12.35 0.72 11.18
N GLU A 52 -11.34 1.57 11.33
CA GLU A 52 -11.08 2.40 12.51
C GLU A 52 -11.59 3.85 12.34
N ALA A 53 -12.27 4.16 11.22
CA ALA A 53 -12.73 5.52 10.92
C ALA A 53 -13.64 6.12 12.00
N LYS A 54 -14.43 5.29 12.70
CA LYS A 54 -15.29 5.71 13.83
C LYS A 54 -14.52 6.28 15.02
N ASP A 55 -13.26 5.90 15.17
CA ASP A 55 -12.38 6.31 16.28
C ASP A 55 -11.50 7.53 15.89
N CYS A 56 -11.66 8.05 14.67
CA CYS A 56 -10.95 9.19 14.14
C CYS A 56 -11.63 10.52 14.52
N ASP A 57 -11.57 10.89 15.79
CA ASP A 57 -12.01 12.21 16.23
C ASP A 57 -10.96 13.30 15.88
N ASP A 58 -11.26 14.55 16.22
CA ASP A 58 -10.39 15.68 15.89
C ASP A 58 -9.03 15.61 16.62
N ALA A 59 -9.02 15.11 17.86
CA ALA A 59 -7.77 14.98 18.63
C ALA A 59 -6.89 13.86 18.06
N ALA A 60 -7.49 12.71 17.73
CA ALA A 60 -6.80 11.59 17.11
C ALA A 60 -6.25 11.96 15.72
N PHE A 61 -7.04 12.68 14.91
CA PHE A 61 -6.57 13.14 13.61
C PHE A 61 -5.45 14.17 13.70
N ALA A 62 -5.51 15.09 14.67
CA ALA A 62 -4.45 16.06 14.90
C ALA A 62 -3.10 15.38 15.26
N GLU A 63 -3.15 14.25 15.96
CA GLU A 63 -1.94 13.48 16.26
C GLU A 63 -1.40 12.76 15.01
N ILE A 64 -2.25 12.21 14.15
CA ILE A 64 -1.84 11.69 12.83
C ILE A 64 -1.19 12.81 12.00
N GLU A 65 -1.77 14.00 11.97
CA GLU A 65 -1.20 15.15 11.28
C GLU A 65 0.18 15.52 11.83
N ARG A 66 0.35 15.52 13.16
CA ARG A 66 1.65 15.76 13.81
C ARG A 66 2.70 14.73 13.40
N LEU A 67 2.34 13.44 13.42
CA LEU A 67 3.22 12.34 13.00
C LEU A 67 3.54 12.40 11.50
N ALA A 68 2.56 12.76 10.69
CA ALA A 68 2.72 12.90 9.25
C ALA A 68 3.74 13.97 8.84
N ALA A 69 4.10 14.91 9.73
CA ALA A 69 5.14 15.90 9.49
C ALA A 69 6.57 15.35 9.63
N ASP A 70 6.75 14.15 10.17
CA ASP A 70 8.06 13.50 10.31
C ASP A 70 8.64 13.15 8.93
N ASP A 71 9.95 13.30 8.76
CA ASP A 71 10.65 13.03 7.50
C ASP A 71 10.65 11.53 7.13
N ARG A 72 10.50 10.64 8.14
CA ARG A 72 10.40 9.18 7.90
C ARG A 72 8.98 8.75 7.49
N VAL A 73 7.99 9.63 7.56
CA VAL A 73 6.64 9.38 7.06
C VAL A 73 6.55 9.86 5.62
N VAL A 74 6.40 8.94 4.68
CA VAL A 74 6.46 9.22 3.24
C VAL A 74 5.10 9.19 2.55
N ALA A 75 4.05 8.77 3.25
CA ALA A 75 2.69 8.70 2.71
C ALA A 75 1.65 8.94 3.82
N ILE A 76 0.45 9.33 3.41
CA ILE A 76 -0.74 9.38 4.26
C ILE A 76 -1.56 8.11 3.99
N GLY A 77 -1.84 7.37 5.04
CA GLY A 77 -2.55 6.09 4.98
C GLY A 77 -1.94 5.08 5.98
N GLU A 78 -2.50 3.89 6.05
CA GLU A 78 -3.56 3.36 5.18
C GLU A 78 -4.88 4.06 5.48
N CYS A 79 -5.58 4.52 4.45
CA CYS A 79 -6.92 5.09 4.53
C CYS A 79 -7.76 4.60 3.35
N GLY A 80 -9.06 4.81 3.35
CA GLY A 80 -9.88 4.35 2.23
C GLY A 80 -11.30 3.98 2.61
N LEU A 81 -11.87 3.03 1.85
CA LEU A 81 -13.23 2.55 2.03
C LEU A 81 -13.28 1.01 2.05
N ASP A 82 -14.02 0.46 3.02
CA ASP A 82 -14.36 -0.96 3.11
C ASP A 82 -15.87 -1.11 3.38
N PHE A 83 -16.60 -1.40 2.33
CA PHE A 83 -18.06 -1.59 2.44
C PHE A 83 -18.44 -3.07 2.59
N HIS A 84 -17.46 -3.95 2.62
CA HIS A 84 -17.67 -5.36 2.89
C HIS A 84 -17.90 -5.61 4.38
N TYR A 85 -16.97 -5.19 5.24
CA TYR A 85 -17.04 -5.44 6.68
C TYR A 85 -17.87 -4.40 7.42
N ASN A 86 -17.89 -3.14 6.97
CA ASN A 86 -18.63 -2.03 7.58
C ASN A 86 -18.39 -1.87 9.10
N HIS A 87 -17.15 -2.03 9.56
CA HIS A 87 -16.78 -1.84 10.98
C HIS A 87 -16.93 -0.39 11.44
N SER A 88 -16.91 0.55 10.51
CA SER A 88 -17.31 1.94 10.68
C SER A 88 -18.42 2.31 9.69
N PRO A 89 -19.35 3.22 10.02
CA PRO A 89 -20.39 3.67 9.10
C PRO A 89 -19.79 4.23 7.78
N ARG A 90 -20.46 3.98 6.64
CA ARG A 90 -19.98 4.41 5.32
C ARG A 90 -19.70 5.91 5.22
N GLU A 91 -20.64 6.72 5.75
CA GLU A 91 -20.48 8.19 5.75
C GLU A 91 -19.26 8.61 6.58
N THR A 92 -18.99 7.93 7.68
CA THR A 92 -17.80 8.19 8.51
C THR A 92 -16.52 7.82 7.76
N GLN A 93 -16.52 6.65 7.08
CA GLN A 93 -15.37 6.25 6.26
C GLN A 93 -15.06 7.30 5.17
N ILE A 94 -16.10 7.78 4.45
CA ILE A 94 -15.96 8.79 3.41
C ILE A 94 -15.41 10.10 3.99
N ALA A 95 -15.99 10.59 5.08
CA ALA A 95 -15.55 11.83 5.72
C ALA A 95 -14.07 11.74 6.18
N VAL A 96 -13.68 10.61 6.76
CA VAL A 96 -12.30 10.36 7.21
C VAL A 96 -11.36 10.24 6.01
N LEU A 97 -11.74 9.56 4.93
CA LEU A 97 -10.96 9.50 3.70
C LEU A 97 -10.71 10.91 3.14
N GLU A 98 -11.75 11.75 3.03
CA GLU A 98 -11.62 13.12 2.52
C GLU A 98 -10.65 13.96 3.38
N ARG A 99 -10.67 13.79 4.71
CA ARG A 99 -9.68 14.44 5.61
C ARG A 99 -8.25 13.98 5.31
N HIS A 100 -8.03 12.69 5.04
CA HIS A 100 -6.70 12.16 4.67
C HIS A 100 -6.23 12.70 3.32
N LEU A 101 -7.11 12.77 2.32
CA LEU A 101 -6.77 13.34 1.00
C LEU A 101 -6.39 14.83 1.13
N GLU A 102 -7.09 15.60 1.96
CA GLU A 102 -6.75 17.00 2.22
C GLU A 102 -5.41 17.16 2.93
N LEU A 103 -5.14 16.31 3.95
CA LEU A 103 -3.84 16.26 4.64
C LEU A 103 -2.71 15.92 3.68
N ALA A 104 -2.89 14.90 2.84
CA ALA A 104 -1.91 14.48 1.84
C ALA A 104 -1.56 15.61 0.86
N ARG A 105 -2.58 16.34 0.39
CA ARG A 105 -2.41 17.50 -0.49
C ARG A 105 -1.62 18.61 0.18
N ARG A 106 -1.96 18.95 1.43
CA ARG A 106 -1.29 20.00 2.21
C ARG A 106 0.17 19.66 2.47
N LEU A 107 0.47 18.39 2.77
CA LEU A 107 1.83 17.91 3.03
C LEU A 107 2.59 17.49 1.75
N ARG A 108 1.92 17.47 0.59
CA ARG A 108 2.48 17.00 -0.70
C ARG A 108 3.03 15.57 -0.61
N LYS A 109 2.33 14.71 0.12
CA LYS A 109 2.65 13.29 0.26
C LYS A 109 1.64 12.45 -0.52
N PRO A 110 2.04 11.29 -1.07
CA PRO A 110 1.10 10.37 -1.71
C PRO A 110 0.17 9.74 -0.66
N VAL A 111 -0.93 9.15 -1.14
CA VAL A 111 -1.86 8.40 -0.29
C VAL A 111 -1.73 6.91 -0.54
N ILE A 112 -1.88 6.09 0.51
CA ILE A 112 -2.04 4.64 0.42
C ILE A 112 -3.51 4.32 0.68
N ILE A 113 -4.17 3.80 -0.36
CA ILE A 113 -5.62 3.64 -0.41
C ILE A 113 -6.01 2.17 -0.30
N HIS A 114 -6.83 1.87 0.69
CA HIS A 114 -7.62 0.65 0.80
C HIS A 114 -8.94 0.80 0.04
N ASN A 115 -9.30 -0.21 -0.75
CA ASN A 115 -10.58 -0.25 -1.47
C ASN A 115 -11.16 -1.66 -1.44
N ARG A 116 -12.34 -1.81 -0.84
CA ARG A 116 -13.05 -3.10 -0.82
C ARG A 116 -14.56 -2.90 -0.95
N GLU A 117 -15.14 -3.44 -2.03
CA GLU A 117 -16.56 -3.30 -2.35
C GLU A 117 -17.08 -1.85 -2.35
N SER A 118 -16.19 -0.88 -2.70
CA SER A 118 -16.45 0.56 -2.66
C SER A 118 -15.94 1.28 -3.91
N THR A 119 -15.62 0.54 -4.97
CA THR A 119 -14.98 1.07 -6.17
C THR A 119 -15.71 2.24 -6.84
N PRO A 120 -17.04 2.26 -7.01
CA PRO A 120 -17.74 3.40 -7.59
C PRO A 120 -17.51 4.70 -6.81
N GLU A 121 -17.69 4.66 -5.50
CA GLU A 121 -17.50 5.80 -4.60
C GLU A 121 -16.04 6.22 -4.54
N MET A 122 -15.13 5.23 -4.51
CA MET A 122 -13.69 5.50 -4.50
C MET A 122 -13.27 6.24 -5.78
N LEU A 123 -13.65 5.76 -6.97
CA LEU A 123 -13.33 6.42 -8.24
C LEU A 123 -13.92 7.82 -8.32
N GLU A 124 -15.13 8.04 -7.82
CA GLU A 124 -15.76 9.36 -7.76
C GLU A 124 -14.97 10.31 -6.87
N ILE A 125 -14.58 9.88 -5.66
CA ILE A 125 -13.84 10.72 -4.70
C ILE A 125 -12.45 11.05 -5.25
N LEU A 126 -11.71 10.05 -5.73
CA LEU A 126 -10.35 10.23 -6.25
C LEU A 126 -10.33 11.05 -7.54
N GLY A 127 -11.37 10.92 -8.38
CA GLY A 127 -11.51 11.67 -9.63
C GLY A 127 -11.80 13.16 -9.44
N ARG A 128 -12.44 13.55 -8.32
CA ARG A 128 -12.70 14.98 -8.01
C ARG A 128 -11.41 15.76 -7.75
N GLN A 129 -10.41 15.11 -7.20
CA GLN A 129 -9.19 15.76 -6.72
C GLN A 129 -7.99 14.83 -6.90
N PRO A 130 -7.46 14.69 -8.12
CA PRO A 130 -6.33 13.81 -8.37
C PRO A 130 -5.14 14.11 -7.44
N LEU A 131 -4.65 13.08 -6.79
CA LEU A 131 -3.46 13.09 -5.94
C LEU A 131 -2.59 11.90 -6.33
N PRO A 132 -1.26 12.00 -6.25
CA PRO A 132 -0.44 10.82 -6.38
C PRO A 132 -0.75 9.83 -5.24
N GLY A 133 -0.85 8.57 -5.56
CA GLY A 133 -1.16 7.57 -4.55
C GLY A 133 -0.96 6.15 -5.02
N ILE A 134 -1.24 5.23 -4.13
CA ILE A 134 -1.11 3.80 -4.31
C ILE A 134 -2.44 3.13 -3.96
N LEU A 135 -3.02 2.37 -4.88
CA LEU A 135 -4.05 1.40 -4.56
C LEU A 135 -3.37 0.16 -4.01
N HIS A 136 -3.39 0.04 -2.69
CA HIS A 136 -2.80 -1.06 -1.95
C HIS A 136 -3.62 -2.33 -2.12
N SER A 137 -2.94 -3.48 -2.12
CA SER A 137 -3.53 -4.83 -2.20
C SER A 137 -4.67 -4.94 -3.22
N PHE A 138 -4.41 -4.49 -4.44
CA PHE A 138 -5.40 -4.32 -5.49
C PHE A 138 -6.14 -5.64 -5.80
N THR A 139 -7.47 -5.59 -5.80
CA THR A 139 -8.34 -6.77 -6.04
C THR A 139 -9.40 -6.56 -7.11
N GLU A 140 -9.39 -5.41 -7.79
CA GLU A 140 -10.40 -5.03 -8.77
C GLU A 140 -10.08 -5.53 -10.18
N THR A 141 -10.88 -5.09 -11.16
CA THR A 141 -10.73 -5.48 -12.56
C THR A 141 -9.61 -4.69 -13.24
N ARG A 142 -9.20 -5.21 -14.43
CA ARG A 142 -8.29 -4.51 -15.34
C ARG A 142 -8.74 -3.08 -15.66
N ASP A 143 -10.03 -2.89 -15.96
CA ASP A 143 -10.53 -1.57 -16.38
C ASP A 143 -10.49 -0.56 -15.24
N VAL A 144 -10.75 -0.99 -14.00
CA VAL A 144 -10.59 -0.17 -12.80
C VAL A 144 -9.11 0.19 -12.60
N ALA A 145 -8.20 -0.78 -12.77
CA ALA A 145 -6.77 -0.52 -12.66
C ALA A 145 -6.30 0.57 -13.64
N LEU A 146 -6.75 0.49 -14.91
CA LEU A 146 -6.39 1.48 -15.91
C LEU A 146 -6.97 2.86 -15.63
N GLN A 147 -8.22 2.97 -15.15
CA GLN A 147 -8.81 4.23 -14.72
C GLN A 147 -8.01 4.87 -13.58
N LEU A 148 -7.59 4.08 -12.59
CA LEU A 148 -6.77 4.57 -11.49
C LEU A 148 -5.37 5.03 -11.96
N VAL A 149 -4.78 4.34 -12.92
CA VAL A 149 -3.52 4.75 -13.56
C VAL A 149 -3.67 6.08 -14.30
N GLU A 150 -4.79 6.32 -15.00
CA GLU A 150 -5.10 7.60 -15.64
C GLU A 150 -5.25 8.73 -14.62
N LEU A 151 -5.75 8.44 -13.41
CA LEU A 151 -5.78 9.40 -12.29
C LEU A 151 -4.40 9.61 -11.62
N GLY A 152 -3.35 8.89 -12.07
CA GLY A 152 -1.98 9.03 -11.57
C GLY A 152 -1.58 8.05 -10.47
N TYR A 153 -2.42 7.07 -10.15
CA TYR A 153 -2.15 6.08 -9.10
C TYR A 153 -1.21 4.98 -9.56
N TYR A 154 -0.46 4.44 -8.61
CA TYR A 154 0.21 3.15 -8.73
C TYR A 154 -0.72 2.03 -8.29
N ILE A 155 -0.59 0.87 -8.91
CA ILE A 155 -1.34 -0.34 -8.57
C ILE A 155 -0.38 -1.29 -7.87
N SER A 156 -0.68 -1.64 -6.61
CA SER A 156 0.15 -2.53 -5.81
C SER A 156 -0.47 -3.92 -5.74
N PHE A 157 0.28 -4.92 -6.18
CA PHE A 157 -0.15 -6.31 -6.16
C PHE A 157 0.41 -7.04 -4.95
N SER A 158 -0.49 -7.65 -4.16
CA SER A 158 -0.17 -8.47 -3.00
C SER A 158 -0.13 -9.96 -3.34
N GLY A 159 0.07 -10.80 -2.32
CA GLY A 159 0.07 -12.26 -2.45
C GLY A 159 -1.15 -12.85 -3.15
N ILE A 160 -2.29 -12.13 -3.15
CA ILE A 160 -3.55 -12.57 -3.80
C ILE A 160 -3.34 -12.86 -5.29
N VAL A 161 -2.52 -12.08 -5.99
CA VAL A 161 -2.30 -12.26 -7.44
C VAL A 161 -1.77 -13.67 -7.76
N THR A 162 -1.10 -14.33 -6.80
CA THR A 162 -0.56 -15.70 -6.95
C THR A 162 -1.61 -16.79 -6.76
N PHE A 163 -2.83 -16.45 -6.29
CA PHE A 163 -3.85 -17.44 -5.98
C PHE A 163 -4.45 -18.02 -7.27
N ARG A 164 -4.80 -19.30 -7.22
CA ARG A 164 -5.35 -20.00 -8.39
C ARG A 164 -6.58 -19.32 -9.00
N THR A 165 -7.42 -18.72 -8.18
CA THR A 165 -8.67 -18.05 -8.58
C THR A 165 -8.48 -16.59 -9.02
N ALA A 166 -7.27 -16.05 -9.01
CA ALA A 166 -7.00 -14.62 -9.22
C ALA A 166 -6.69 -14.27 -10.70
N GLU A 167 -7.37 -14.92 -11.69
CA GLU A 167 -7.08 -14.63 -13.10
C GLU A 167 -7.39 -13.18 -13.48
N SER A 168 -8.48 -12.60 -12.98
CA SER A 168 -8.82 -11.19 -13.22
C SER A 168 -7.70 -10.24 -12.76
N LEU A 169 -7.04 -10.54 -11.62
CA LEU A 169 -5.89 -9.74 -11.16
C LEU A 169 -4.66 -9.91 -12.05
N ARG A 170 -4.44 -11.12 -12.57
CA ARG A 170 -3.36 -11.35 -13.55
C ARG A 170 -3.60 -10.62 -14.87
N GLU A 171 -4.87 -10.51 -15.30
CA GLU A 171 -5.25 -9.67 -16.45
C GLU A 171 -4.95 -8.19 -16.18
N ALA A 172 -5.27 -7.69 -14.99
CA ALA A 172 -4.90 -6.33 -14.58
C ALA A 172 -3.37 -6.16 -14.56
N ALA A 173 -2.64 -7.11 -13.98
CA ALA A 173 -1.18 -7.06 -13.90
C ALA A 173 -0.48 -7.10 -15.28
N ARG A 174 -1.08 -7.74 -16.30
CA ARG A 174 -0.59 -7.69 -17.69
C ARG A 174 -0.87 -6.35 -18.37
N ALA A 175 -1.96 -5.66 -17.99
CA ALA A 175 -2.45 -4.47 -18.66
C ALA A 175 -1.89 -3.16 -18.10
N VAL A 176 -1.62 -3.13 -16.80
CA VAL A 176 -1.06 -1.94 -16.12
C VAL A 176 0.35 -1.66 -16.66
N PRO A 177 0.68 -0.42 -17.05
CA PRO A 177 2.03 -0.05 -17.43
C PRO A 177 3.04 -0.43 -16.34
N HIS A 178 4.16 -1.03 -16.70
CA HIS A 178 5.14 -1.55 -15.73
C HIS A 178 5.72 -0.45 -14.83
N ASP A 179 5.73 0.80 -15.29
CA ASP A 179 6.15 1.96 -14.50
C ASP A 179 5.09 2.48 -13.52
N ARG A 180 3.95 1.81 -13.42
CA ARG A 180 2.84 2.07 -12.50
C ARG A 180 2.54 0.90 -11.56
N VAL A 181 3.37 -0.13 -11.55
CA VAL A 181 3.19 -1.32 -10.70
C VAL A 181 4.09 -1.25 -9.48
N LEU A 182 3.50 -1.55 -8.33
CA LEU A 182 4.19 -1.87 -7.08
C LEU A 182 3.87 -3.30 -6.64
N ILE A 183 4.66 -3.83 -5.75
CA ILE A 183 4.45 -5.15 -5.12
C ILE A 183 4.53 -5.01 -3.61
N GLU A 184 3.77 -5.83 -2.92
CA GLU A 184 3.69 -5.80 -1.47
C GLU A 184 3.35 -7.18 -0.89
N THR A 185 3.47 -7.33 0.42
CA THR A 185 3.10 -8.58 1.10
C THR A 185 1.78 -8.50 1.84
N ASP A 186 1.43 -7.36 2.41
CA ASP A 186 0.30 -7.19 3.34
C ASP A 186 0.46 -8.07 4.60
N THR A 187 1.69 -8.16 5.08
CA THR A 187 2.08 -8.97 6.25
C THR A 187 1.32 -8.52 7.52
N PRO A 188 0.77 -9.48 8.30
CA PRO A 188 0.97 -10.94 8.27
C PRO A 188 -0.06 -11.71 7.43
N PHE A 189 -0.89 -11.02 6.66
CA PHE A 189 -1.99 -11.58 5.89
C PHE A 189 -1.56 -12.01 4.48
N LEU A 190 -2.45 -12.71 3.76
CA LEU A 190 -2.40 -12.93 2.31
C LEU A 190 -1.12 -13.60 1.80
N ALA A 191 -0.50 -14.50 2.58
CA ALA A 191 0.71 -15.22 2.16
C ALA A 191 0.58 -15.78 0.74
N PRO A 192 1.55 -15.50 -0.18
CA PRO A 192 1.50 -15.95 -1.56
C PRO A 192 1.66 -17.47 -1.66
N VAL A 193 1.31 -18.04 -2.82
CA VAL A 193 1.68 -19.43 -3.14
C VAL A 193 3.22 -19.52 -3.26
N PRO A 194 3.88 -20.54 -2.66
CA PRO A 194 3.31 -21.76 -2.05
C PRO A 194 3.01 -21.65 -0.53
N PHE A 195 3.08 -20.48 0.07
CA PHE A 195 3.02 -20.28 1.53
C PHE A 195 1.60 -20.08 2.08
N ARG A 196 0.56 -20.29 1.27
CA ARG A 196 -0.84 -20.19 1.69
C ARG A 196 -1.12 -20.97 3.00
N GLY A 197 -1.86 -20.29 3.91
CA GLY A 197 -2.21 -20.88 5.21
C GLY A 197 -1.14 -20.75 6.30
N ARG A 198 -0.05 -20.05 6.01
CA ARG A 198 0.97 -19.62 6.97
C ARG A 198 0.91 -18.12 7.17
N ASP A 199 1.53 -17.63 8.24
CA ASP A 199 1.78 -16.18 8.39
C ASP A 199 2.65 -15.70 7.22
N ASN A 200 2.29 -14.54 6.69
CA ASN A 200 3.06 -13.89 5.65
C ASN A 200 4.24 -13.14 6.26
N GLU A 201 5.29 -12.91 5.47
CA GLU A 201 6.43 -12.09 5.85
C GLU A 201 6.95 -11.29 4.65
N PRO A 202 7.64 -10.16 4.88
CA PRO A 202 8.13 -9.29 3.80
C PRO A 202 9.02 -10.00 2.78
N ALA A 203 9.75 -11.05 3.20
CA ALA A 203 10.60 -11.85 2.31
C ALA A 203 9.81 -12.57 1.21
N TYR A 204 8.51 -12.81 1.41
CA TYR A 204 7.69 -13.51 0.42
C TYR A 204 7.27 -12.65 -0.77
N VAL A 205 7.55 -11.34 -0.76
CA VAL A 205 7.31 -10.45 -1.90
C VAL A 205 7.98 -10.94 -3.19
N ILE A 206 9.09 -11.69 -3.07
CA ILE A 206 9.77 -12.31 -4.21
C ILE A 206 8.83 -13.21 -5.04
N LYS A 207 7.84 -13.85 -4.41
CA LYS A 207 6.88 -14.71 -5.11
C LYS A 207 5.92 -13.93 -5.99
N ILE A 208 5.61 -12.70 -5.60
CA ILE A 208 4.84 -11.78 -6.44
C ILE A 208 5.70 -11.32 -7.62
N ALA A 209 6.96 -10.93 -7.38
CA ALA A 209 7.88 -10.56 -8.43
C ALA A 209 8.15 -11.68 -9.44
N GLU A 210 8.34 -12.93 -8.99
CA GLU A 210 8.48 -14.12 -9.85
C GLU A 210 7.26 -14.32 -10.75
N LEU A 211 6.04 -14.15 -10.21
CA LEU A 211 4.82 -14.24 -11.00
C LEU A 211 4.73 -13.11 -12.03
N LEU A 212 5.00 -11.87 -11.63
CA LEU A 212 4.99 -10.73 -12.57
C LEU A 212 6.02 -10.91 -13.68
N ALA A 213 7.22 -11.43 -13.37
CA ALA A 213 8.23 -11.76 -14.38
C ALA A 213 7.69 -12.74 -15.44
N SER A 214 6.96 -13.77 -14.99
CA SER A 214 6.30 -14.71 -15.89
C SER A 214 5.17 -14.04 -16.70
N LEU A 215 4.34 -13.21 -16.07
CA LEU A 215 3.21 -12.54 -16.75
C LEU A 215 3.67 -11.51 -17.79
N TRP A 216 4.78 -10.83 -17.53
CA TRP A 216 5.36 -9.79 -18.39
C TRP A 216 6.36 -10.35 -19.43
N GLU A 217 6.67 -11.65 -19.36
CA GLU A 217 7.72 -12.27 -20.18
C GLU A 217 9.06 -11.53 -20.06
N LYS A 218 9.42 -11.18 -18.81
CA LYS A 218 10.63 -10.46 -18.44
C LYS A 218 11.44 -11.25 -17.43
N SER A 219 12.71 -10.85 -17.22
CA SER A 219 13.52 -11.38 -16.13
C SER A 219 13.04 -10.90 -14.76
N LEU A 220 13.39 -11.62 -13.72
CA LEU A 220 13.14 -11.20 -12.33
C LEU A 220 13.84 -9.87 -12.03
N ASP A 221 15.07 -9.68 -12.53
CA ASP A 221 15.83 -8.44 -12.37
C ASP A 221 15.09 -7.24 -12.99
N TYR A 222 14.48 -7.43 -14.17
CA TYR A 222 13.65 -6.38 -14.77
C TYR A 222 12.50 -5.96 -13.87
N VAL A 223 11.79 -6.93 -13.27
CA VAL A 223 10.69 -6.64 -12.34
C VAL A 223 11.19 -5.95 -11.10
N ALA A 224 12.30 -6.42 -10.53
CA ALA A 224 12.93 -5.80 -9.36
C ALA A 224 13.34 -4.35 -9.63
N ASP A 225 13.99 -4.08 -10.76
CA ASP A 225 14.39 -2.73 -11.16
C ASP A 225 13.18 -1.81 -11.39
N ALA A 226 12.16 -2.31 -12.11
CA ALA A 226 10.96 -1.53 -12.40
C ALA A 226 10.19 -1.16 -11.11
N THR A 227 9.93 -2.14 -10.24
CA THR A 227 9.18 -1.91 -8.99
C THR A 227 9.99 -1.10 -7.99
N THR A 228 11.31 -1.25 -7.94
CA THR A 228 12.20 -0.42 -7.13
C THR A 228 12.18 1.04 -7.59
N ALA A 229 12.31 1.27 -8.90
CA ALA A 229 12.22 2.63 -9.45
C ALA A 229 10.84 3.26 -9.23
N ASN A 230 9.77 2.45 -9.30
CA ASN A 230 8.41 2.89 -8.99
C ASN A 230 8.26 3.27 -7.51
N PHE A 231 8.81 2.47 -6.60
CA PHE A 231 8.83 2.76 -5.18
C PHE A 231 9.51 4.10 -4.89
N GLU A 232 10.72 4.32 -5.42
CA GLU A 232 11.42 5.60 -5.25
C GLU A 232 10.60 6.79 -5.77
N ARG A 233 9.92 6.63 -6.92
CA ARG A 233 9.07 7.68 -7.49
C ARG A 233 7.79 7.91 -6.71
N ALA A 234 7.09 6.82 -6.36
CA ALA A 234 5.79 6.88 -5.66
C ALA A 234 5.92 7.58 -4.30
N PHE A 235 6.99 7.29 -3.57
CA PHE A 235 7.21 7.81 -2.22
C PHE A 235 8.21 8.98 -2.17
N SER A 236 8.77 9.39 -3.31
CA SER A 236 9.77 10.47 -3.40
C SER A 236 10.99 10.22 -2.49
N VAL A 237 11.43 8.97 -2.39
CA VAL A 237 12.58 8.53 -1.57
C VAL A 237 13.73 8.04 -2.44
N LYS A 238 14.90 7.88 -1.83
CA LYS A 238 16.05 7.20 -2.40
C LYS A 238 16.44 6.03 -1.51
N LEU A 239 16.59 4.87 -2.13
CA LEU A 239 17.03 3.69 -1.40
C LEU A 239 18.51 3.81 -1.01
N PRO A 240 18.90 3.26 0.16
CA PRO A 240 20.30 3.14 0.53
C PRO A 240 21.11 2.37 -0.53
N ARG A 241 22.36 2.79 -0.75
CA ARG A 241 23.27 2.14 -1.71
C ARG A 241 23.85 0.86 -1.13
#